data_8d9ddf3cb7de29482f916c10553f5201
#
_entry.id   8d9ddf3cb7de29482f916c10553f5201
#
_cell.length_a   1.000
_cell.length_b   1.000
_cell.length_c   1.000
_cell.angle_alpha   90.00
_cell.angle_beta   90.00
_cell.angle_gamma   90.00
#
_symmetry.space_group_name_H-M   'P 1'
#
loop_
_entity.id
_entity.type
_entity.pdbx_description
1 polymer ?
#
loop_
_entity_poly.entity_id
_entity_poly.type
_entity_poly.pdbx_seq_one_letter_code
_entity_poly.pdbx_strand_id
1 'polypeptide(L)'
;MNYYNEIKNELINNEINRKVKSYSINKSDLNTYYNVGKLLLAAGNQYGESIIKEYSIKLTEEFGSGYSQRNLRNMRQFYKVSQKWQTLSAKLSWSHYCEILWFDDNKFQYYVKIVELNNLSIRQLREKIKSNEYERLPEFTKNKLLNQDKQNVVDFVKNPIKIKNDNKYDILSEKILQKLILEDIENFLEELGIGFTFIKSEYTIK
;
A
#
# COMPACT_ATOMS: atom_id res chain seq x y z
N MET A 1 40.60 17.25 -14.31
CA MET A 1 39.89 16.26 -13.48
C MET A 1 38.51 16.82 -13.13
N ASN A 2 37.46 16.07 -13.39
CA ASN A 2 36.11 16.53 -13.11
C ASN A 2 35.60 15.87 -11.80
N TYR A 3 36.09 16.37 -10.66
CA TYR A 3 35.73 15.88 -9.32
C TYR A 3 34.22 15.84 -9.05
N TYR A 4 33.43 16.68 -9.73
CA TYR A 4 31.97 16.65 -9.60
C TYR A 4 31.37 15.30 -10.01
N ASN A 5 31.83 14.73 -11.13
CA ASN A 5 31.32 13.43 -11.59
C ASN A 5 31.77 12.29 -10.67
N GLU A 6 32.95 12.34 -10.11
CA GLU A 6 33.43 11.38 -9.14
C GLU A 6 32.59 11.43 -7.86
N ILE A 7 32.37 12.63 -7.31
CA ILE A 7 31.50 12.83 -6.13
C ILE A 7 30.07 12.34 -6.42
N LYS A 8 29.52 12.71 -7.59
CA LYS A 8 28.18 12.30 -7.99
C LYS A 8 28.06 10.77 -8.06
N ASN A 9 29.03 10.09 -8.64
CA ASN A 9 29.03 8.64 -8.72
C ASN A 9 29.12 7.97 -7.34
N GLU A 10 29.94 8.49 -6.43
CA GLU A 10 30.00 8.03 -5.05
C GLU A 10 28.66 8.17 -4.33
N LEU A 11 27.97 9.30 -4.50
CA LEU A 11 26.65 9.53 -3.89
C LEU A 11 25.59 8.58 -4.47
N ILE A 12 25.59 8.37 -5.78
CA ILE A 12 24.69 7.40 -6.45
C ILE A 12 24.93 5.98 -5.93
N ASN A 13 26.19 5.56 -5.87
CA ASN A 13 26.56 4.21 -5.39
C ASN A 13 26.13 4.02 -3.91
N ASN A 14 26.34 5.03 -3.08
CA ASN A 14 25.91 4.97 -1.68
C ASN A 14 24.38 4.86 -1.57
N GLU A 15 23.62 5.58 -2.38
CA GLU A 15 22.15 5.49 -2.39
C GLU A 15 21.67 4.12 -2.85
N ILE A 16 22.27 3.55 -3.89
CA ILE A 16 21.98 2.18 -4.36
C ILE A 16 22.25 1.18 -3.24
N ASN A 17 23.41 1.25 -2.59
CA ASN A 17 23.77 0.35 -1.50
C ASN A 17 22.80 0.44 -0.31
N ARG A 18 22.35 1.65 0.05
CA ARG A 18 21.33 1.85 1.09
C ARG A 18 20.01 1.20 0.72
N LYS A 19 19.55 1.35 -0.52
CA LYS A 19 18.30 0.73 -1.01
C LYS A 19 18.39 -0.79 -1.03
N VAL A 20 19.50 -1.34 -1.50
CA VAL A 20 19.74 -2.80 -1.50
C VAL A 20 19.77 -3.36 -0.08
N LYS A 21 20.46 -2.68 0.83
CA LYS A 21 20.52 -3.10 2.24
C LYS A 21 19.13 -3.02 2.90
N SER A 22 18.38 -1.96 2.66
CA SER A 22 17.01 -1.81 3.19
C SER A 22 16.08 -2.91 2.66
N TYR A 23 16.14 -3.21 1.37
CA TYR A 23 15.35 -4.28 0.78
C TYR A 23 15.70 -5.66 1.37
N SER A 24 17.00 -5.95 1.53
CA SER A 24 17.46 -7.21 2.10
C SER A 24 17.03 -7.38 3.55
N ILE A 25 17.12 -6.33 4.37
CA ILE A 25 16.64 -6.33 5.76
C ILE A 25 15.14 -6.58 5.79
N ASN A 26 14.35 -5.84 5.00
CA ASN A 26 12.89 -6.00 4.96
C ASN A 26 12.50 -7.42 4.56
N LYS A 27 13.18 -8.01 3.57
CA LYS A 27 12.93 -9.39 3.16
C LYS A 27 13.23 -10.38 4.29
N SER A 28 14.31 -10.17 5.04
CA SER A 28 14.68 -10.98 6.20
C SER A 28 13.63 -10.88 7.30
N ASP A 29 13.18 -9.68 7.62
CA ASP A 29 12.13 -9.44 8.64
C ASP A 29 10.81 -10.11 8.25
N LEU A 30 10.36 -9.97 7.01
CA LEU A 30 9.14 -10.61 6.52
C LEU A 30 9.24 -12.14 6.58
N ASN A 31 10.40 -12.70 6.26
CA ASN A 31 10.62 -14.15 6.40
C ASN A 31 10.56 -14.61 7.86
N THR A 32 11.12 -13.82 8.78
CA THR A 32 11.02 -14.09 10.22
C THR A 32 9.56 -14.06 10.68
N TYR A 33 8.78 -13.03 10.30
CA TYR A 33 7.38 -12.93 10.67
C TYR A 33 6.52 -14.04 10.06
N TYR A 34 6.85 -14.50 8.86
CA TYR A 34 6.22 -15.66 8.25
C TYR A 34 6.47 -16.93 9.09
N ASN A 35 7.71 -17.19 9.49
CA ASN A 35 8.06 -18.37 10.29
C ASN A 35 7.42 -18.32 11.69
N VAL A 36 7.47 -17.18 12.35
CA VAL A 36 6.79 -16.97 13.64
C VAL A 36 5.27 -17.18 13.48
N GLY A 37 4.67 -16.64 12.43
CA GLY A 37 3.25 -16.83 12.14
C GLY A 37 2.85 -18.28 11.94
N LYS A 38 3.69 -19.09 11.28
CA LYS A 38 3.53 -20.53 11.12
C LYS A 38 3.51 -21.25 12.46
N LEU A 39 4.48 -20.94 13.33
CA LEU A 39 4.59 -21.53 14.67
C LEU A 39 3.41 -21.13 15.56
N LEU A 40 2.96 -19.86 15.49
CA LEU A 40 1.80 -19.37 16.22
C LEU A 40 0.49 -20.04 15.77
N LEU A 41 0.36 -20.35 14.48
CA LEU A 41 -0.80 -21.09 13.99
C LEU A 41 -0.81 -22.53 14.55
N ALA A 42 0.34 -23.20 14.51
CA ALA A 42 0.47 -24.55 15.05
C ALA A 42 0.19 -24.57 16.57
N ALA A 43 0.76 -23.63 17.32
CA ALA A 43 0.53 -23.49 18.75
C ALA A 43 -0.94 -23.22 19.08
N GLY A 44 -1.61 -22.32 18.33
CA GLY A 44 -3.02 -22.01 18.51
C GLY A 44 -3.94 -23.21 18.28
N ASN A 45 -3.62 -24.06 17.31
CA ASN A 45 -4.36 -25.29 17.04
C ASN A 45 -4.21 -26.32 18.18
N GLN A 46 -3.06 -26.35 18.84
CA GLN A 46 -2.77 -27.31 19.90
C GLN A 46 -3.23 -26.83 21.30
N TYR A 47 -3.04 -25.55 21.60
CA TYR A 47 -3.23 -25.00 22.97
C TYR A 47 -4.33 -23.92 23.05
N GLY A 48 -5.01 -23.62 21.95
CA GLY A 48 -6.04 -22.59 21.88
C GLY A 48 -5.50 -21.15 21.76
N GLU A 49 -6.41 -20.20 21.63
CA GLU A 49 -6.07 -18.78 21.38
C GLU A 49 -5.40 -18.07 22.56
N SER A 50 -5.55 -18.58 23.79
CA SER A 50 -4.92 -18.02 24.99
C SER A 50 -3.40 -18.05 24.94
N ILE A 51 -2.80 -18.98 24.18
CA ILE A 51 -1.36 -19.13 24.02
C ILE A 51 -0.68 -17.87 23.45
N ILE A 52 -1.39 -17.12 22.59
CA ILE A 52 -0.86 -15.87 22.03
C ILE A 52 -0.66 -14.82 23.13
N LYS A 53 -1.55 -14.79 24.14
CA LYS A 53 -1.40 -13.87 25.28
C LYS A 53 -0.18 -14.24 26.11
N GLU A 54 -0.01 -15.52 26.41
CA GLU A 54 1.14 -16.01 27.16
C GLU A 54 2.46 -15.74 26.43
N TYR A 55 2.55 -16.07 25.12
CA TYR A 55 3.74 -15.81 24.33
C TYR A 55 4.03 -14.32 24.17
N SER A 56 3.00 -13.49 24.06
CA SER A 56 3.19 -12.04 24.00
C SER A 56 3.89 -11.51 25.26
N ILE A 57 3.52 -11.97 26.44
CA ILE A 57 4.16 -11.54 27.69
C ILE A 57 5.63 -11.93 27.68
N LYS A 58 5.94 -13.21 27.47
CA LYS A 58 7.29 -13.75 27.49
C LYS A 58 8.19 -13.09 26.41
N LEU A 59 7.70 -13.03 25.17
CA LEU A 59 8.47 -12.45 24.06
C LEU A 59 8.67 -10.92 24.22
N THR A 60 7.72 -10.22 24.83
CA THR A 60 7.88 -8.78 25.08
C THR A 60 8.91 -8.54 26.19
N GLU A 61 8.98 -9.37 27.18
CA GLU A 61 10.01 -9.33 28.25
C GLU A 61 11.42 -9.61 27.70
N GLU A 62 11.54 -10.59 26.78
CA GLU A 62 12.85 -11.01 26.23
C GLU A 62 13.35 -10.13 25.07
N PHE A 63 12.44 -9.72 24.17
CA PHE A 63 12.79 -9.08 22.88
C PHE A 63 12.20 -7.67 22.69
N GLY A 64 11.39 -7.18 23.65
CA GLY A 64 10.81 -5.85 23.60
C GLY A 64 9.42 -5.76 22.96
N SER A 65 8.90 -4.53 22.85
CA SER A 65 7.49 -4.22 22.52
C SER A 65 7.01 -4.68 21.12
N GLY A 66 7.91 -5.11 20.27
CA GLY A 66 7.59 -5.62 18.92
C GLY A 66 6.69 -6.88 18.92
N TYR A 67 6.55 -7.57 20.05
CA TYR A 67 5.86 -8.85 20.17
C TYR A 67 4.53 -8.77 20.95
N SER A 68 3.85 -7.63 20.86
CA SER A 68 2.50 -7.46 21.42
C SER A 68 1.51 -8.48 20.84
N GLN A 69 0.43 -8.78 21.56
CA GLN A 69 -0.63 -9.70 21.09
C GLN A 69 -1.15 -9.32 19.69
N ARG A 70 -1.33 -8.02 19.44
CA ARG A 70 -1.75 -7.51 18.11
C ARG A 70 -0.74 -7.90 17.05
N ASN A 71 0.55 -7.68 17.31
CA ASN A 71 1.59 -7.98 16.32
C ASN A 71 1.75 -9.47 16.08
N LEU A 72 1.65 -10.31 17.14
CA LEU A 72 1.66 -11.76 16.98
C LEU A 72 0.45 -12.27 16.17
N ARG A 73 -0.74 -11.69 16.36
CA ARG A 73 -1.92 -11.98 15.53
C ARG A 73 -1.70 -11.57 14.07
N ASN A 74 -1.07 -10.43 13.84
CA ASN A 74 -0.71 -9.99 12.49
C ASN A 74 0.29 -10.96 11.84
N MET A 75 1.31 -11.45 12.56
CA MET A 75 2.25 -12.45 12.04
C MET A 75 1.54 -13.75 11.68
N ARG A 76 0.62 -14.23 12.52
CA ARG A 76 -0.20 -15.41 12.23
C ARG A 76 -1.09 -15.21 11.00
N GLN A 77 -1.72 -14.04 10.88
CA GLN A 77 -2.54 -13.68 9.71
C GLN A 77 -1.68 -13.55 8.45
N PHE A 78 -0.50 -12.97 8.57
CA PHE A 78 0.47 -12.88 7.48
C PHE A 78 0.84 -14.25 6.92
N TYR A 79 1.10 -15.23 7.78
CA TYR A 79 1.32 -16.60 7.34
C TYR A 79 0.11 -17.17 6.62
N LYS A 80 -1.13 -17.01 7.15
CA LYS A 80 -2.36 -17.50 6.51
C LYS A 80 -2.55 -16.91 5.10
N VAL A 81 -2.36 -15.60 4.98
CA VAL A 81 -2.47 -14.90 3.67
C VAL A 81 -1.38 -15.37 2.72
N SER A 82 -0.14 -15.55 3.22
CA SER A 82 1.00 -16.03 2.43
C SER A 82 0.80 -17.42 1.84
N GLN A 83 0.02 -18.28 2.49
CA GLN A 83 -0.31 -19.62 1.96
C GLN A 83 -1.18 -19.56 0.71
N LYS A 84 -2.01 -18.52 0.57
CA LYS A 84 -2.86 -18.30 -0.60
C LYS A 84 -2.08 -17.71 -1.77
N TRP A 85 -1.08 -16.90 -1.48
CA TRP A 85 -0.32 -16.12 -2.47
C TRP A 85 1.13 -16.57 -2.47
N GLN A 86 1.56 -17.25 -3.52
CA GLN A 86 2.90 -17.87 -3.63
C GLN A 86 4.07 -16.91 -3.42
N THR A 87 3.87 -15.61 -3.62
CA THR A 87 4.93 -14.61 -3.46
C THR A 87 4.36 -13.34 -2.84
N LEU A 88 4.76 -13.06 -1.59
CA LEU A 88 4.51 -11.75 -0.99
C LEU A 88 5.64 -10.78 -1.38
N SER A 89 5.26 -9.56 -1.73
CA SER A 89 6.20 -8.56 -2.19
C SER A 89 7.11 -8.06 -1.08
N ALA A 90 8.41 -8.17 -1.28
CA ALA A 90 9.41 -7.55 -0.40
C ALA A 90 9.54 -6.02 -0.58
N LYS A 91 8.78 -5.43 -1.52
CA LYS A 91 8.66 -3.97 -1.66
C LYS A 91 7.79 -3.36 -0.57
N LEU A 92 6.84 -4.12 -0.04
CA LEU A 92 6.01 -3.71 1.08
C LEU A 92 6.76 -3.93 2.39
N SER A 93 6.76 -2.93 3.28
CA SER A 93 7.27 -3.10 4.65
C SER A 93 6.25 -3.83 5.52
N TRP A 94 6.71 -4.34 6.68
CA TRP A 94 5.82 -4.93 7.68
C TRP A 94 4.64 -4.02 8.05
N SER A 95 4.90 -2.71 8.17
CA SER A 95 3.86 -1.73 8.47
C SER A 95 2.78 -1.64 7.37
N HIS A 96 3.15 -1.77 6.09
CA HIS A 96 2.17 -1.83 5.00
C HIS A 96 1.29 -3.08 5.14
N TYR A 97 1.90 -4.24 5.39
CA TYR A 97 1.14 -5.48 5.60
C TYR A 97 0.18 -5.37 6.77
N CYS A 98 0.60 -4.81 7.91
CA CYS A 98 -0.27 -4.65 9.09
C CYS A 98 -1.54 -3.84 8.81
N GLU A 99 -1.55 -2.93 7.83
CA GLU A 99 -2.74 -2.16 7.44
C GLU A 99 -3.71 -2.96 6.57
N ILE A 100 -3.23 -3.92 5.80
CA ILE A 100 -4.04 -4.59 4.76
C ILE A 100 -4.34 -6.07 5.02
N LEU A 101 -3.65 -6.71 5.98
CA LEU A 101 -3.74 -8.16 6.25
C LEU A 101 -5.16 -8.66 6.59
N TRP A 102 -6.04 -7.79 7.03
CA TRP A 102 -7.38 -8.13 7.50
C TRP A 102 -8.47 -7.82 6.45
N PHE A 103 -8.08 -7.36 5.27
CA PHE A 103 -8.99 -7.19 4.15
C PHE A 103 -9.31 -8.53 3.49
N ASP A 104 -10.41 -8.56 2.73
CA ASP A 104 -10.69 -9.67 1.82
C ASP A 104 -9.61 -9.78 0.74
N ASP A 105 -9.56 -10.93 0.09
CA ASP A 105 -8.49 -11.28 -0.85
C ASP A 105 -8.33 -10.24 -1.98
N ASN A 106 -9.43 -9.69 -2.50
CA ASN A 106 -9.40 -8.74 -3.62
C ASN A 106 -8.88 -7.38 -3.20
N LYS A 107 -9.41 -6.89 -2.09
CA LYS A 107 -8.97 -5.61 -1.51
C LYS A 107 -7.51 -5.69 -1.07
N PHE A 108 -7.08 -6.82 -0.50
CA PHE A 108 -5.68 -7.06 -0.16
C PHE A 108 -4.79 -6.96 -1.40
N GLN A 109 -5.10 -7.70 -2.48
CA GLN A 109 -4.32 -7.69 -3.73
C GLN A 109 -4.29 -6.31 -4.38
N TYR A 110 -5.40 -5.60 -4.38
CA TYR A 110 -5.45 -4.24 -4.87
C TYR A 110 -4.44 -3.34 -4.17
N TYR A 111 -4.46 -3.33 -2.82
CA TYR A 111 -3.54 -2.48 -2.07
C TYR A 111 -2.09 -2.92 -2.18
N VAL A 112 -1.79 -4.21 -2.23
CA VAL A 112 -0.43 -4.69 -2.54
C VAL A 112 0.05 -4.10 -3.87
N LYS A 113 -0.77 -4.23 -4.92
CA LYS A 113 -0.41 -3.79 -6.27
C LYS A 113 -0.19 -2.28 -6.37
N ILE A 114 -1.06 -1.46 -5.78
CA ILE A 114 -0.90 0.00 -5.84
C ILE A 114 0.31 0.49 -5.02
N VAL A 115 0.62 -0.15 -3.90
CA VAL A 115 1.83 0.16 -3.12
C VAL A 115 3.07 -0.15 -3.95
N GLU A 116 3.11 -1.29 -4.65
CA GLU A 116 4.23 -1.68 -5.51
C GLU A 116 4.43 -0.75 -6.71
N LEU A 117 3.34 -0.40 -7.38
CA LEU A 117 3.39 0.43 -8.60
C LEU A 117 3.76 1.88 -8.30
N ASN A 118 3.22 2.43 -7.22
CA ASN A 118 3.37 3.85 -6.89
C ASN A 118 4.40 4.10 -5.78
N ASN A 119 5.06 3.06 -5.25
CA ASN A 119 5.99 3.14 -4.12
C ASN A 119 5.40 3.93 -2.95
N LEU A 120 4.13 3.67 -2.60
CA LEU A 120 3.43 4.42 -1.58
C LEU A 120 4.11 4.29 -0.22
N SER A 121 4.22 5.39 0.49
CA SER A 121 4.53 5.39 1.91
C SER A 121 3.35 4.86 2.72
N ILE A 122 3.61 4.43 3.96
CA ILE A 122 2.56 3.98 4.88
C ILE A 122 1.47 5.04 5.12
N ARG A 123 1.85 6.32 5.13
CA ARG A 123 0.92 7.44 5.28
C ARG A 123 -0.01 7.54 4.08
N GLN A 124 0.52 7.52 2.87
CA GLN A 124 -0.26 7.54 1.63
C GLN A 124 -1.19 6.33 1.52
N LEU A 125 -0.72 5.13 1.89
CA LEU A 125 -1.56 3.94 1.93
C LEU A 125 -2.76 4.14 2.88
N ARG A 126 -2.54 4.65 4.10
CA ARG A 126 -3.61 4.95 5.06
C ARG A 126 -4.61 5.97 4.52
N GLU A 127 -4.15 7.00 3.85
CA GLU A 127 -5.02 8.00 3.20
C GLU A 127 -5.90 7.36 2.12
N LYS A 128 -5.34 6.50 1.28
CA LYS A 128 -6.10 5.75 0.26
C LYS A 128 -7.13 4.78 0.86
N ILE A 129 -6.77 4.08 1.93
CA ILE A 129 -7.71 3.22 2.68
C ILE A 129 -8.83 4.07 3.29
N LYS A 130 -8.50 5.19 3.94
CA LYS A 130 -9.47 6.11 4.56
C LYS A 130 -10.42 6.73 3.54
N SER A 131 -9.95 6.99 2.33
CA SER A 131 -10.77 7.54 1.25
C SER A 131 -11.69 6.49 0.61
N ASN A 132 -11.66 5.23 1.05
CA ASN A 132 -12.39 4.10 0.47
C ASN A 132 -12.10 3.94 -1.03
N GLU A 133 -10.81 4.02 -1.41
CA GLU A 133 -10.42 3.99 -2.81
C GLU A 133 -10.86 2.70 -3.51
N TYR A 134 -10.65 1.53 -2.87
CA TYR A 134 -11.06 0.23 -3.40
C TYR A 134 -12.59 0.14 -3.57
N GLU A 135 -13.36 0.61 -2.60
CA GLU A 135 -14.82 0.56 -2.63
C GLU A 135 -15.41 1.36 -3.79
N ARG A 136 -14.72 2.44 -4.18
CA ARG A 136 -15.12 3.31 -5.29
C ARG A 136 -14.71 2.79 -6.68
N LEU A 137 -13.97 1.69 -6.76
CA LEU A 137 -13.70 1.06 -8.04
C LEU A 137 -14.99 0.48 -8.64
N PRO A 138 -15.17 0.58 -9.97
CA PRO A 138 -16.26 -0.09 -10.66
C PRO A 138 -16.25 -1.60 -10.41
N GLU A 139 -17.43 -2.23 -10.31
CA GLU A 139 -17.54 -3.67 -10.04
C GLU A 139 -16.83 -4.52 -11.12
N PHE A 140 -16.89 -4.10 -12.38
CA PHE A 140 -16.17 -4.82 -13.44
C PHE A 140 -14.65 -4.79 -13.24
N THR A 141 -14.11 -3.69 -12.66
CA THR A 141 -12.68 -3.59 -12.32
C THR A 141 -12.33 -4.54 -11.18
N LYS A 142 -13.16 -4.61 -10.15
CA LYS A 142 -12.98 -5.56 -9.05
C LYS A 142 -12.98 -7.00 -9.56
N ASN A 143 -13.89 -7.33 -10.48
CA ASN A 143 -13.95 -8.65 -11.11
C ASN A 143 -12.71 -8.96 -11.97
N LYS A 144 -12.20 -7.98 -12.73
CA LYS A 144 -10.93 -8.13 -13.46
C LYS A 144 -9.74 -8.36 -12.53
N LEU A 145 -9.72 -7.67 -11.39
CA LEU A 145 -8.69 -7.88 -10.36
C LEU A 145 -8.75 -9.30 -9.79
N LEU A 146 -9.97 -9.83 -9.56
CA LEU A 146 -10.22 -11.21 -9.13
C LEU A 146 -9.64 -12.23 -10.11
N ASN A 147 -9.98 -12.08 -11.38
CA ASN A 147 -9.64 -13.03 -12.43
C ASN A 147 -8.20 -12.86 -12.92
N GLN A 148 -7.44 -11.88 -12.39
CA GLN A 148 -6.11 -11.49 -12.87
C GLN A 148 -6.09 -11.10 -14.37
N ASP A 149 -7.23 -10.61 -14.88
CA ASP A 149 -7.36 -10.17 -16.26
C ASP A 149 -6.53 -8.91 -16.54
N LYS A 150 -6.22 -8.70 -17.84
CA LYS A 150 -5.52 -7.48 -18.28
C LYS A 150 -6.37 -6.24 -17.97
N GLN A 151 -5.76 -5.29 -17.27
CA GLN A 151 -6.39 -4.04 -16.87
C GLN A 151 -6.00 -2.90 -17.80
N ASN A 152 -6.96 -2.02 -18.10
CA ASN A 152 -6.75 -0.79 -18.85
C ASN A 152 -6.76 0.43 -17.90
N VAL A 153 -6.25 1.56 -18.38
CA VAL A 153 -6.21 2.82 -17.61
C VAL A 153 -7.61 3.22 -17.12
N VAL A 154 -8.62 3.10 -17.99
CA VAL A 154 -10.02 3.45 -17.68
C VAL A 154 -10.62 2.60 -16.55
N ASP A 155 -10.11 1.39 -16.34
CA ASP A 155 -10.59 0.49 -15.29
C ASP A 155 -10.34 1.05 -13.87
N PHE A 156 -9.41 2.00 -13.73
CA PHE A 156 -9.02 2.58 -12.44
C PHE A 156 -9.71 3.91 -12.13
N VAL A 157 -10.56 4.42 -13.01
CA VAL A 157 -11.35 5.64 -12.75
C VAL A 157 -12.35 5.34 -11.64
N LYS A 158 -12.29 6.11 -10.57
CA LYS A 158 -13.12 5.92 -9.38
C LYS A 158 -14.53 6.47 -9.58
N ASN A 159 -15.50 5.90 -8.89
CA ASN A 159 -16.88 6.38 -8.91
C ASN A 159 -17.48 6.36 -7.48
N PRO A 160 -17.86 7.48 -6.91
CA PRO A 160 -17.73 8.84 -7.46
C PRO A 160 -16.29 9.37 -7.43
N ILE A 161 -15.95 10.25 -8.37
CA ILE A 161 -14.74 11.06 -8.33
C ILE A 161 -14.91 12.10 -7.22
N LYS A 162 -13.91 12.24 -6.35
CA LYS A 162 -13.89 13.22 -5.28
C LYS A 162 -13.09 14.45 -5.68
N ILE A 163 -13.69 15.62 -5.56
CA ILE A 163 -13.04 16.91 -5.79
C ILE A 163 -13.05 17.67 -4.49
N LYS A 164 -11.90 18.17 -4.05
CA LYS A 164 -11.78 18.97 -2.85
C LYS A 164 -12.43 20.33 -3.05
N ASN A 165 -13.18 20.79 -2.05
CA ASN A 165 -13.81 22.10 -1.99
C ASN A 165 -13.40 22.81 -0.71
N ASP A 166 -12.10 23.15 -0.59
CA ASP A 166 -11.53 23.79 0.60
C ASP A 166 -12.10 25.21 0.82
N ASN A 167 -12.53 25.84 -0.25
CA ASN A 167 -13.18 27.16 -0.22
C ASN A 167 -14.65 27.13 0.20
N LYS A 168 -15.23 25.93 0.40
CA LYS A 168 -16.62 25.72 0.86
C LYS A 168 -17.67 26.44 0.00
N TYR A 169 -17.54 26.36 -1.31
CA TYR A 169 -18.56 26.88 -2.21
C TYR A 169 -19.88 26.11 -2.05
N ASP A 170 -20.97 26.83 -1.78
CA ASP A 170 -22.29 26.23 -1.60
C ASP A 170 -22.93 25.80 -2.94
N ILE A 171 -22.61 26.51 -4.03
CA ILE A 171 -23.10 26.23 -5.38
C ILE A 171 -21.92 26.00 -6.31
N LEU A 172 -21.89 24.83 -6.93
CA LEU A 172 -20.85 24.46 -7.89
C LEU A 172 -21.33 24.78 -9.31
N SER A 173 -20.97 25.98 -9.83
CA SER A 173 -21.03 26.25 -11.26
C SER A 173 -19.89 25.58 -12.01
N GLU A 174 -20.03 25.44 -13.34
CA GLU A 174 -18.95 24.88 -14.19
C GLU A 174 -17.61 25.59 -13.98
N LYS A 175 -17.62 26.94 -13.89
CA LYS A 175 -16.40 27.73 -13.63
C LYS A 175 -15.78 27.44 -12.26
N ILE A 176 -16.58 27.25 -11.24
CA ILE A 176 -16.11 26.90 -9.88
C ILE A 176 -15.55 25.50 -9.91
N LEU A 177 -16.20 24.54 -10.56
CA LEU A 177 -15.73 23.18 -10.71
C LEU A 177 -14.38 23.12 -11.44
N GLN A 178 -14.26 23.83 -12.57
CA GLN A 178 -13.00 23.96 -13.32
C GLN A 178 -11.90 24.53 -12.44
N LYS A 179 -12.20 25.59 -11.67
CA LYS A 179 -11.24 26.20 -10.75
C LYS A 179 -10.76 25.21 -9.68
N LEU A 180 -11.67 24.49 -9.04
CA LEU A 180 -11.35 23.51 -8.01
C LEU A 180 -10.47 22.36 -8.55
N ILE A 181 -10.76 21.89 -9.78
CA ILE A 181 -9.94 20.87 -10.44
C ILE A 181 -8.52 21.40 -10.73
N LEU A 182 -8.39 22.64 -11.18
CA LEU A 182 -7.07 23.22 -11.49
C LEU A 182 -6.27 23.60 -10.22
N GLU A 183 -6.94 23.97 -9.13
CA GLU A 183 -6.30 24.26 -7.84
C GLU A 183 -5.67 23.01 -7.20
N ASP A 184 -6.24 21.83 -7.45
CA ASP A 184 -5.72 20.55 -6.95
C ASP A 184 -5.69 19.49 -8.05
N ILE A 185 -5.01 19.84 -9.14
CA ILE A 185 -4.94 18.98 -10.33
C ILE A 185 -4.28 17.64 -10.04
N GLU A 186 -3.32 17.59 -9.14
CA GLU A 186 -2.63 16.34 -8.76
C GLU A 186 -3.62 15.37 -8.13
N ASN A 187 -4.43 15.83 -7.16
CA ASN A 187 -5.45 14.99 -6.53
C ASN A 187 -6.54 14.57 -7.54
N PHE A 188 -6.92 15.45 -8.46
CA PHE A 188 -7.88 15.10 -9.50
C PHE A 188 -7.34 14.00 -10.42
N LEU A 189 -6.07 14.08 -10.83
CA LEU A 189 -5.42 13.03 -11.63
C LEU A 189 -5.32 11.71 -10.86
N GLU A 190 -5.04 11.75 -9.57
CA GLU A 190 -5.06 10.55 -8.72
C GLU A 190 -6.46 9.91 -8.63
N GLU A 191 -7.51 10.72 -8.60
CA GLU A 191 -8.90 10.23 -8.61
C GLU A 191 -9.26 9.55 -9.95
N LEU A 192 -8.73 10.05 -11.07
CA LEU A 192 -8.88 9.41 -12.38
C LEU A 192 -8.10 8.09 -12.49
N GLY A 193 -7.06 7.92 -11.68
CA GLY A 193 -6.25 6.71 -11.64
C GLY A 193 -4.95 6.81 -12.43
N ILE A 194 -4.30 5.64 -12.62
CA ILE A 194 -2.99 5.55 -13.26
C ILE A 194 -3.12 5.76 -14.78
N GLY A 195 -2.22 6.56 -15.34
CA GLY A 195 -2.09 6.77 -16.79
C GLY A 195 -2.70 8.06 -17.30
N PHE A 196 -3.27 8.89 -16.42
CA PHE A 196 -3.69 10.24 -16.77
C PHE A 196 -2.58 11.24 -16.47
N THR A 197 -2.42 12.22 -17.36
CA THR A 197 -1.49 13.34 -17.17
C THR A 197 -2.13 14.64 -17.64
N PHE A 198 -1.82 15.72 -16.94
CA PHE A 198 -2.29 17.05 -17.32
C PHE A 198 -1.40 17.60 -18.45
N ILE A 199 -2.03 18.04 -19.54
CA ILE A 199 -1.32 18.68 -20.66
C ILE A 199 -1.47 20.20 -20.54
N LYS A 200 -2.70 20.69 -20.49
CA LYS A 200 -3.06 22.09 -20.25
C LYS A 200 -4.57 22.23 -20.08
N SER A 201 -5.00 23.35 -19.46
CA SER A 201 -6.40 23.78 -19.51
C SER A 201 -6.76 24.27 -20.91
N GLU A 202 -7.95 23.97 -21.39
CA GLU A 202 -8.48 24.44 -22.68
C GLU A 202 -7.65 24.05 -23.90
N TYR A 203 -7.41 22.73 -24.07
CA TYR A 203 -6.76 22.20 -25.26
C TYR A 203 -7.73 22.14 -26.43
N THR A 204 -7.49 22.94 -27.50
CA THR A 204 -8.26 22.86 -28.75
C THR A 204 -7.65 21.79 -29.65
N ILE A 205 -8.42 20.74 -29.92
CA ILE A 205 -8.06 19.73 -30.93
C ILE A 205 -8.34 20.34 -32.29
N LYS A 206 -7.30 20.46 -33.13
CA LYS A 206 -7.42 20.89 -34.53
C LYS A 206 -7.67 19.69 -35.42
#